data_5eb08add6fe51ef47d6014fb266d0a53
#
_entry.id   5eb08add6fe51ef47d6014fb266d0a53
#
_cell.length_a   1.000
_cell.length_b   1.000
_cell.length_c   1.000
_cell.angle_alpha   90.00
_cell.angle_beta   90.00
_cell.angle_gamma   90.00
#
_symmetry.space_group_name_H-M   'P 1'
#
loop_
_entity.id
_entity.type
_entity.pdbx_description
1 polymer ?
#
loop_
_entity_poly.entity_id
_entity_poly.type
_entity_poly.pdbx_seq_one_letter_code
_entity_poly.pdbx_strand_id
1 'polypeptide(L)'
;MAVVFDEGFYEGFGPQWTESLEAIAHETGIDSLLIMRSTATHMVTAASAGPRRDSYHPGDAGPKSVNPGCHKLYCEQVVNEGQPLEVRDARTDPEWEGNEDLVQFGLGTYLGFPLRGPDQEILGTICALHHEPFDFDAGEPSLRDRLQTLQGEIERDLSAATA
;
A
#
# COMPACT_ATOMS: atom_id res chain seq x y z
N MET A 1 -15.43 19.62 -3.06
CA MET A 1 -16.08 18.30 -3.10
C MET A 1 -15.06 17.23 -2.84
N ALA A 2 -15.35 16.30 -1.94
CA ALA A 2 -14.41 15.23 -1.60
C ALA A 2 -14.21 14.27 -2.77
N VAL A 3 -12.98 13.81 -2.98
CA VAL A 3 -12.68 12.76 -3.94
C VAL A 3 -13.19 11.44 -3.36
N VAL A 4 -13.95 10.70 -4.15
CA VAL A 4 -14.33 9.34 -3.81
C VAL A 4 -13.34 8.39 -4.48
N PHE A 5 -12.43 7.84 -3.68
CA PHE A 5 -11.48 6.85 -4.13
C PHE A 5 -12.14 5.47 -4.02
N ASP A 6 -13.05 5.19 -4.96
CA ASP A 6 -13.83 3.97 -5.01
C ASP A 6 -13.46 3.10 -6.21
N GLU A 7 -14.18 2.01 -6.41
CA GLU A 7 -13.92 1.10 -7.52
C GLU A 7 -14.05 1.77 -8.89
N GLY A 8 -15.00 2.70 -9.04
CA GLY A 8 -15.18 3.42 -10.29
C GLY A 8 -13.99 4.31 -10.64
N PHE A 9 -13.43 4.99 -9.65
CA PHE A 9 -12.19 5.74 -9.82
C PHE A 9 -11.07 4.82 -10.31
N TYR A 10 -11.04 3.63 -9.77
CA TYR A 10 -10.05 2.62 -10.04
C TYR A 10 -10.06 2.10 -11.45
N GLU A 11 -11.24 1.89 -12.03
CA GLU A 11 -11.39 1.44 -13.41
C GLU A 11 -10.74 2.43 -14.38
N GLY A 12 -10.74 3.72 -14.03
CA GLY A 12 -10.12 4.76 -14.86
C GLY A 12 -8.59 4.78 -14.78
N PHE A 13 -8.02 4.63 -13.60
CA PHE A 13 -6.58 4.80 -13.36
C PHE A 13 -5.85 3.50 -13.02
N GLY A 14 -6.56 2.49 -12.52
CA GLY A 14 -5.98 1.25 -12.05
C GLY A 14 -5.04 0.55 -13.03
N PRO A 15 -5.38 0.38 -14.31
CA PRO A 15 -4.49 -0.25 -15.27
C PRO A 15 -3.15 0.46 -15.43
N GLN A 16 -3.16 1.78 -15.47
CA GLN A 16 -1.95 2.59 -15.58
C GLN A 16 -1.08 2.46 -14.33
N TRP A 17 -1.70 2.53 -13.15
CA TRP A 17 -0.97 2.37 -11.89
C TRP A 17 -0.39 0.96 -11.76
N THR A 18 -1.15 -0.06 -12.17
CA THR A 18 -0.68 -1.45 -12.14
C THR A 18 0.54 -1.64 -13.05
N GLU A 19 0.51 -1.06 -14.23
CA GLU A 19 1.66 -1.13 -15.16
C GLU A 19 2.92 -0.51 -14.52
N SER A 20 2.78 0.64 -13.86
CA SER A 20 3.89 1.28 -13.15
C SER A 20 4.42 0.41 -12.01
N LEU A 21 3.53 -0.19 -11.23
CA LEU A 21 3.92 -1.10 -10.15
C LEU A 21 4.63 -2.34 -10.68
N GLU A 22 4.14 -2.93 -11.76
CA GLU A 22 4.76 -4.12 -12.36
C GLU A 22 6.19 -3.83 -12.84
N ALA A 23 6.42 -2.67 -13.43
CA ALA A 23 7.77 -2.27 -13.85
C ALA A 23 8.72 -2.17 -12.65
N ILE A 24 8.26 -1.54 -11.57
CA ILE A 24 9.06 -1.40 -10.36
C ILE A 24 9.35 -2.77 -9.72
N ALA A 25 8.33 -3.63 -9.63
CA ALA A 25 8.49 -4.96 -9.05
C ALA A 25 9.50 -5.80 -9.84
N HIS A 26 9.41 -5.75 -11.17
CA HIS A 26 10.31 -6.49 -12.04
C HIS A 26 11.77 -6.04 -11.87
N GLU A 27 11.99 -4.76 -11.75
CA GLU A 27 13.35 -4.20 -11.66
C GLU A 27 13.97 -4.36 -10.27
N THR A 28 13.16 -4.42 -9.21
CA THR A 28 13.66 -4.44 -7.83
C THR A 28 13.65 -5.82 -7.19
N GLY A 29 12.87 -6.76 -7.71
CA GLY A 29 12.71 -8.08 -7.11
C GLY A 29 11.85 -8.11 -5.84
N ILE A 30 11.14 -7.04 -5.53
CA ILE A 30 10.23 -6.99 -4.38
C ILE A 30 9.07 -7.98 -4.57
N ASP A 31 8.63 -8.63 -3.50
CA ASP A 31 7.56 -9.63 -3.57
C ASP A 31 6.21 -9.04 -3.97
N SER A 32 5.85 -7.90 -3.41
CA SER A 32 4.52 -7.34 -3.59
C SER A 32 4.55 -5.81 -3.54
N LEU A 33 3.86 -5.18 -4.49
CA LEU A 33 3.58 -3.76 -4.48
C LEU A 33 2.07 -3.56 -4.56
N LEU A 34 1.54 -2.71 -3.69
CA LEU A 34 0.11 -2.51 -3.56
C LEU A 34 -0.24 -1.02 -3.56
N ILE A 35 -1.38 -0.71 -4.17
CA ILE A 35 -2.10 0.52 -3.91
C ILE A 35 -3.37 0.09 -3.19
N MET A 36 -3.60 0.67 -2.00
CA MET A 36 -4.71 0.33 -1.14
C MET A 36 -5.61 1.55 -0.95
N ARG A 37 -6.93 1.34 -0.95
CA ARG A 37 -7.84 2.39 -0.51
C ARG A 37 -8.31 2.10 0.92
N SER A 38 -8.52 3.17 1.68
CA SER A 38 -8.94 3.08 3.06
C SER A 38 -10.44 3.30 3.19
N THR A 39 -11.12 2.41 3.92
CA THR A 39 -12.48 2.63 4.39
C THR A 39 -12.46 2.77 5.91
N ALA A 40 -13.60 3.05 6.52
CA ALA A 40 -13.67 3.17 7.98
C ALA A 40 -13.25 1.88 8.69
N THR A 41 -13.50 0.71 8.08
CA THR A 41 -13.33 -0.61 8.72
C THR A 41 -12.33 -1.52 8.03
N HIS A 42 -11.92 -1.22 6.80
CA HIS A 42 -11.09 -2.11 5.99
C HIS A 42 -10.03 -1.33 5.19
N MET A 43 -8.97 -2.04 4.82
CA MET A 43 -8.07 -1.62 3.74
C MET A 43 -8.40 -2.50 2.54
N VAL A 44 -8.64 -1.89 1.39
CA VAL A 44 -9.09 -2.60 0.19
C VAL A 44 -8.01 -2.52 -0.88
N THR A 45 -7.62 -3.68 -1.41
CA THR A 45 -6.64 -3.74 -2.49
C THR A 45 -7.21 -3.10 -3.72
N ALA A 46 -6.48 -2.22 -4.21
CA ALA A 46 -6.83 -1.39 -5.31
C ALA A 46 -6.00 -1.75 -6.55
N ALA A 47 -4.69 -1.89 -6.46
CA ALA A 47 -3.81 -2.45 -7.48
C ALA A 47 -2.79 -3.36 -6.81
N SER A 48 -2.37 -4.40 -7.52
CA SER A 48 -1.44 -5.39 -7.00
C SER A 48 -0.47 -5.81 -8.09
N ALA A 49 0.82 -5.86 -7.77
CA ALA A 49 1.86 -6.24 -8.70
C ALA A 49 2.96 -7.05 -8.01
N GLY A 50 3.78 -7.73 -8.78
CA GLY A 50 4.91 -8.51 -8.30
C GLY A 50 4.62 -10.01 -8.26
N PRO A 51 5.63 -10.82 -7.87
CA PRO A 51 5.49 -12.29 -7.81
C PRO A 51 4.41 -12.77 -6.85
N ARG A 52 4.09 -11.98 -5.83
CA ARG A 52 3.06 -12.31 -4.82
C ARG A 52 1.73 -11.59 -5.08
N ARG A 53 1.50 -11.09 -6.30
CA ARG A 53 0.25 -10.40 -6.64
C ARG A 53 -1.00 -11.23 -6.42
N ASP A 54 -0.90 -12.56 -6.47
CA ASP A 54 -2.04 -13.44 -6.26
C ASP A 54 -2.46 -13.54 -4.79
N SER A 55 -1.64 -13.04 -3.87
CA SER A 55 -2.01 -12.93 -2.45
C SER A 55 -2.96 -11.77 -2.19
N TYR A 56 -2.97 -10.79 -3.09
CA TYR A 56 -3.80 -9.59 -2.97
C TYR A 56 -4.45 -9.30 -4.32
N HIS A 57 -5.74 -9.65 -4.46
CA HIS A 57 -6.47 -9.32 -5.68
C HIS A 57 -7.19 -7.98 -5.53
N PRO A 58 -7.30 -7.18 -6.60
CA PRO A 58 -8.13 -5.97 -6.55
C PRO A 58 -9.52 -6.30 -6.02
N GLY A 59 -9.96 -5.53 -5.03
CA GLY A 59 -11.23 -5.76 -4.34
C GLY A 59 -11.12 -6.54 -3.04
N ASP A 60 -10.00 -7.24 -2.80
CA ASP A 60 -9.79 -7.94 -1.53
C ASP A 60 -9.70 -6.93 -0.39
N ALA A 61 -10.37 -7.21 0.71
CA ALA A 61 -10.46 -6.33 1.86
C ALA A 61 -9.88 -6.99 3.10
N GLY A 62 -8.93 -6.30 3.75
CA GLY A 62 -8.39 -6.71 5.04
C GLY A 62 -9.04 -5.89 6.15
N PRO A 63 -9.56 -6.54 7.21
CA PRO A 63 -10.22 -5.82 8.30
C PRO A 63 -9.22 -5.07 9.17
N LYS A 64 -9.53 -3.80 9.46
CA LYS A 64 -8.76 -2.98 10.40
C LYS A 64 -8.99 -3.42 11.84
N SER A 65 -8.11 -2.99 12.73
CA SER A 65 -8.17 -3.32 14.16
C SER A 65 -9.39 -2.78 14.90
N VAL A 66 -10.17 -1.90 14.27
CA VAL A 66 -11.48 -1.48 14.83
C VAL A 66 -12.49 -2.63 14.87
N ASN A 67 -12.27 -3.66 14.06
CA ASN A 67 -13.14 -4.84 14.06
C ASN A 67 -12.75 -5.78 15.21
N PRO A 68 -13.73 -6.35 15.96
CA PRO A 68 -13.42 -7.24 17.07
C PRO A 68 -12.51 -8.42 16.65
N GLY A 69 -11.46 -8.65 17.43
CA GLY A 69 -10.55 -9.75 17.20
C GLY A 69 -9.52 -9.56 16.10
N CYS A 70 -9.51 -8.39 15.47
CA CYS A 70 -8.56 -8.10 14.38
C CYS A 70 -7.34 -7.34 14.89
N HIS A 71 -6.18 -7.69 14.35
CA HIS A 71 -4.91 -7.03 14.65
C HIS A 71 -4.67 -5.87 13.69
N LYS A 72 -3.81 -4.93 14.10
CA LYS A 72 -3.50 -3.75 13.30
C LYS A 72 -2.76 -4.14 12.01
N LEU A 73 -3.24 -3.63 10.87
CA LEU A 73 -2.57 -3.79 9.58
C LEU A 73 -1.45 -2.74 9.44
N TYR A 74 -0.42 -3.04 8.65
CA TYR A 74 0.64 -2.07 8.37
C TYR A 74 0.07 -0.79 7.74
N CYS A 75 -0.70 -0.94 6.68
CA CYS A 75 -1.28 0.19 5.97
C CYS A 75 -2.31 0.96 6.80
N GLU A 76 -2.96 0.30 7.75
CA GLU A 76 -3.84 0.96 8.71
C GLU A 76 -3.09 2.00 9.52
N GLN A 77 -1.88 1.68 10.00
CA GLN A 77 -1.06 2.64 10.74
C GLN A 77 -0.66 3.84 9.88
N VAL A 78 -0.31 3.60 8.61
CA VAL A 78 0.02 4.68 7.67
C VAL A 78 -1.14 5.66 7.55
N VAL A 79 -2.35 5.13 7.39
CA VAL A 79 -3.58 5.95 7.29
C VAL A 79 -3.85 6.70 8.57
N ASN A 80 -3.77 6.02 9.72
CA ASN A 80 -4.10 6.62 11.02
C ASN A 80 -3.13 7.74 11.40
N GLU A 81 -1.86 7.60 11.08
CA GLU A 81 -0.82 8.59 11.42
C GLU A 81 -0.57 9.61 10.32
N GLY A 82 -0.96 9.29 9.08
CA GLY A 82 -0.68 10.15 7.93
C GLY A 82 0.82 10.30 7.65
N GLN A 83 1.61 9.29 8.01
CA GLN A 83 3.07 9.29 7.90
C GLN A 83 3.57 8.01 7.24
N PRO A 84 4.73 8.05 6.57
CA PRO A 84 5.36 6.83 6.06
C PRO A 84 5.66 5.86 7.20
N LEU A 85 5.63 4.58 6.89
CA LEU A 85 5.96 3.50 7.84
C LEU A 85 6.95 2.54 7.19
N GLU A 86 8.00 2.23 7.91
CA GLU A 86 8.91 1.14 7.53
C GLU A 86 8.95 0.12 8.66
N VAL A 87 8.64 -1.13 8.34
CA VAL A 87 8.78 -2.27 9.26
C VAL A 87 9.87 -3.17 8.69
N ARG A 88 10.99 -3.24 9.37
CA ARG A 88 12.14 -4.02 8.89
C ARG A 88 11.86 -5.52 8.94
N ASP A 89 11.36 -5.99 10.10
CA ASP A 89 11.01 -7.38 10.30
C ASP A 89 9.97 -7.50 11.41
N ALA A 90 8.72 -7.72 11.02
CA ALA A 90 7.61 -7.85 11.96
C ALA A 90 7.73 -9.08 12.86
N ARG A 91 8.52 -10.10 12.45
CA ARG A 91 8.74 -11.31 13.25
C ARG A 91 9.46 -11.01 14.55
N THR A 92 10.26 -9.95 14.57
CA THR A 92 11.06 -9.56 15.73
C THR A 92 10.47 -8.34 16.46
N ASP A 93 9.32 -7.84 16.00
CA ASP A 93 8.68 -6.65 16.54
C ASP A 93 7.34 -7.03 17.19
N PRO A 94 7.24 -6.99 18.54
CA PRO A 94 6.01 -7.38 19.24
C PRO A 94 4.79 -6.52 18.86
N GLU A 95 5.00 -5.31 18.37
CA GLU A 95 3.90 -4.43 17.91
C GLU A 95 3.08 -5.08 16.81
N TRP A 96 3.71 -5.94 15.99
CA TRP A 96 3.08 -6.55 14.82
C TRP A 96 2.66 -8.00 15.04
N GLU A 97 2.68 -8.48 16.28
CA GLU A 97 2.24 -9.83 16.59
C GLU A 97 0.79 -10.03 16.15
N GLY A 98 0.55 -11.09 15.39
CA GLY A 98 -0.79 -11.40 14.88
C GLY A 98 -1.19 -10.62 13.63
N ASN A 99 -0.33 -9.73 13.11
CA ASN A 99 -0.62 -9.00 11.87
C ASN A 99 -0.96 -9.98 10.75
N GLU A 100 -2.06 -9.71 10.03
CA GLU A 100 -2.59 -10.61 9.01
C GLU A 100 -1.61 -10.86 7.86
N ASP A 101 -0.94 -9.81 7.40
CA ASP A 101 0.02 -9.94 6.29
C ASP A 101 1.18 -10.85 6.66
N LEU A 102 1.62 -10.80 7.91
CA LEU A 102 2.67 -11.67 8.41
C LEU A 102 2.17 -13.10 8.59
N VAL A 103 1.04 -13.27 9.27
CA VAL A 103 0.51 -14.59 9.64
C VAL A 103 0.00 -15.35 8.42
N GLN A 104 -0.76 -14.69 7.56
CA GLN A 104 -1.40 -15.31 6.42
C GLN A 104 -0.47 -15.47 5.22
N PHE A 105 0.36 -14.47 4.95
CA PHE A 105 1.16 -14.44 3.73
C PHE A 105 2.68 -14.53 3.97
N GLY A 106 3.13 -14.48 5.23
CA GLY A 106 4.55 -14.54 5.55
C GLY A 106 5.32 -13.26 5.19
N LEU A 107 4.63 -12.13 5.03
CA LEU A 107 5.22 -10.85 4.62
C LEU A 107 5.50 -10.01 5.86
N GLY A 108 6.73 -10.08 6.37
CA GLY A 108 7.14 -9.42 7.60
C GLY A 108 7.88 -8.11 7.39
N THR A 109 8.12 -7.70 6.15
CA THR A 109 8.84 -6.46 5.81
C THR A 109 7.91 -5.56 5.00
N TYR A 110 7.85 -4.29 5.38
CA TYR A 110 6.89 -3.34 4.84
C TYR A 110 7.49 -1.95 4.70
N LEU A 111 7.16 -1.29 3.60
CA LEU A 111 7.39 0.14 3.41
C LEU A 111 6.14 0.74 2.78
N GLY A 112 5.56 1.74 3.42
CA GLY A 112 4.33 2.37 2.90
C GLY A 112 4.31 3.87 3.06
N PHE A 113 3.58 4.51 2.16
CA PHE A 113 3.38 5.95 2.13
C PHE A 113 1.89 6.26 2.02
N PRO A 114 1.40 7.33 2.69
CA PRO A 114 0.01 7.72 2.56
C PRO A 114 -0.29 8.31 1.19
N LEU A 115 -1.52 8.12 0.72
CA LEU A 115 -2.03 8.78 -0.48
C LEU A 115 -3.05 9.83 -0.04
N ARG A 116 -2.76 11.10 -0.35
CA ARG A 116 -3.60 12.23 0.05
C ARG A 116 -4.45 12.71 -1.11
N GLY A 117 -5.70 13.04 -0.80
CA GLY A 117 -6.58 13.73 -1.72
C GLY A 117 -6.28 15.23 -1.76
N PRO A 118 -7.06 15.99 -2.57
CA PRO A 118 -6.83 17.43 -2.75
C PRO A 118 -7.04 18.25 -1.47
N ASP A 119 -7.82 17.76 -0.52
CA ASP A 119 -8.05 18.43 0.77
C ASP A 119 -7.15 17.87 1.89
N GLN A 120 -6.07 17.17 1.51
CA GLN A 120 -5.10 16.54 2.42
C GLN A 120 -5.68 15.38 3.25
N GLU A 121 -6.88 14.91 2.91
CA GLU A 121 -7.44 13.68 3.51
C GLU A 121 -6.63 12.46 3.06
N ILE A 122 -6.48 11.50 3.95
CA ILE A 122 -5.77 10.26 3.64
C ILE A 122 -6.76 9.27 2.99
N LEU A 123 -6.58 8.99 1.72
CA LEU A 123 -7.49 8.13 0.94
C LEU A 123 -7.02 6.67 0.90
N GLY A 124 -5.74 6.44 1.10
CA GLY A 124 -5.17 5.11 1.04
C GLY A 124 -3.67 5.12 1.19
N THR A 125 -3.03 4.09 0.64
CA THR A 125 -1.57 3.90 0.72
C THR A 125 -1.00 3.37 -0.59
N ILE A 126 0.29 3.64 -0.80
CA ILE A 126 1.11 2.87 -1.74
C ILE A 126 2.19 2.18 -0.91
N CYS A 127 2.37 0.88 -1.10
CA CYS A 127 3.27 0.13 -0.24
C CYS A 127 3.97 -1.04 -0.93
N ALA A 128 5.07 -1.47 -0.30
CA ALA A 128 5.87 -2.62 -0.69
C ALA A 128 5.92 -3.60 0.47
N LEU A 129 5.79 -4.89 0.17
CA LEU A 129 5.92 -5.97 1.15
C LEU A 129 6.89 -7.02 0.65
N HIS A 130 7.63 -7.64 1.59
CA HIS A 130 8.60 -8.67 1.28
C HIS A 130 8.62 -9.74 2.37
N HIS A 131 9.04 -10.96 2.01
CA HIS A 131 9.06 -12.08 2.95
C HIS A 131 10.22 -12.03 3.94
N GLU A 132 11.24 -11.24 3.65
CA GLU A 132 12.44 -11.08 4.50
C GLU A 132 12.88 -9.60 4.46
N PRO A 133 13.78 -9.17 5.36
CA PRO A 133 14.30 -7.81 5.32
C PRO A 133 14.82 -7.44 3.94
N PHE A 134 14.49 -6.24 3.49
CA PHE A 134 14.78 -5.75 2.15
C PHE A 134 15.40 -4.35 2.24
N ASP A 135 16.44 -4.10 1.46
CA ASP A 135 17.08 -2.79 1.42
C ASP A 135 16.31 -1.88 0.44
N PHE A 136 15.40 -1.07 1.00
CA PHE A 136 14.58 -0.15 0.22
C PHE A 136 15.37 1.04 -0.36
N ASP A 137 16.59 1.23 0.09
CA ASP A 137 17.44 2.36 -0.32
C ASP A 137 18.53 1.96 -1.31
N ALA A 138 18.60 0.68 -1.69
CA ALA A 138 19.57 0.21 -2.67
C ALA A 138 19.21 0.67 -4.08
N GLY A 139 20.22 1.02 -4.87
CA GLY A 139 20.06 1.41 -6.27
C GLY A 139 19.77 2.89 -6.47
N GLU A 140 19.89 3.30 -7.72
CA GLU A 140 19.67 4.70 -8.15
C GLU A 140 18.77 4.70 -9.39
N PRO A 141 17.46 5.04 -9.29
CA PRO A 141 16.73 5.33 -8.04
C PRO A 141 16.44 4.09 -7.20
N SER A 142 16.32 4.27 -5.89
CA SER A 142 15.96 3.19 -4.98
C SER A 142 14.47 2.86 -5.08
N LEU A 143 14.08 1.72 -4.51
CA LEU A 143 12.65 1.38 -4.42
C LEU A 143 11.87 2.47 -3.68
N ARG A 144 12.42 2.97 -2.56
CA ARG A 144 11.83 4.09 -1.81
C ARG A 144 11.58 5.30 -2.71
N ASP A 145 12.59 5.71 -3.47
CA ASP A 145 12.46 6.85 -4.38
C ASP A 145 11.38 6.64 -5.44
N ARG A 146 11.31 5.44 -5.97
CA ARG A 146 10.34 5.10 -7.01
C ARG A 146 8.92 5.09 -6.48
N LEU A 147 8.72 4.59 -5.26
CA LEU A 147 7.39 4.63 -4.62
C LEU A 147 6.97 6.07 -4.32
N GLN A 148 7.89 6.92 -3.87
CA GLN A 148 7.59 8.32 -3.62
C GLN A 148 7.25 9.07 -4.91
N THR A 149 7.93 8.76 -6.01
CA THR A 149 7.61 9.34 -7.31
C THR A 149 6.21 8.93 -7.74
N LEU A 150 5.88 7.66 -7.63
CA LEU A 150 4.55 7.16 -8.00
C LEU A 150 3.47 7.68 -7.06
N GLN A 151 3.78 7.82 -5.75
CA GLN A 151 2.88 8.48 -4.79
C GLN A 151 2.45 9.86 -5.29
N GLY A 152 3.41 10.66 -5.74
CA GLY A 152 3.13 12.00 -6.28
C GLY A 152 2.26 11.95 -7.54
N GLU A 153 2.50 11.00 -8.43
CA GLU A 153 1.70 10.82 -9.65
C GLU A 153 0.27 10.42 -9.32
N ILE A 154 0.09 9.48 -8.41
CA ILE A 154 -1.25 9.04 -7.97
C ILE A 154 -1.99 10.19 -7.30
N GLU A 155 -1.32 10.95 -6.44
CA GLU A 155 -1.94 12.09 -5.77
C GLU A 155 -2.38 13.17 -6.78
N ARG A 156 -1.62 13.38 -7.86
CA ARG A 156 -2.03 14.25 -8.94
C ARG A 156 -3.27 13.73 -9.67
N ASP A 157 -3.33 12.42 -9.93
CA ASP A 157 -4.49 11.80 -10.55
C ASP A 157 -5.73 11.93 -9.66
N LEU A 158 -5.57 11.73 -8.36
CA LEU A 158 -6.66 11.90 -7.38
C LEU A 158 -7.17 13.34 -7.36
N SER A 159 -6.27 14.31 -7.43
CA SER A 159 -6.64 15.73 -7.44
C SER A 159 -7.31 16.16 -8.75
N ALA A 160 -6.83 15.64 -9.87
CA ALA A 160 -7.40 15.95 -11.18
C ALA A 160 -8.84 15.44 -11.33
N ALA A 161 -9.18 14.35 -10.65
CA ALA A 161 -10.51 13.75 -10.71
C ALA A 161 -11.60 14.61 -10.04
N THR A 162 -11.20 15.63 -9.25
CA THR A 162 -12.16 16.56 -8.61
C THR A 162 -12.32 17.88 -9.35
N ALA A 163 -11.52 18.09 -10.35
CA ALA A 163 -11.57 19.34 -11.13
C ALA A 163 -12.81 19.40 -12.04
#